data_ab68b8a0472f60a360b7eea2e9be25cd
#
_entry.id   ab68b8a0472f60a360b7eea2e9be25cd
#
_cell.length_a   1.000
_cell.length_b   1.000
_cell.length_c   1.000
_cell.angle_alpha   90.00
_cell.angle_beta   90.00
_cell.angle_gamma   90.00
#
_symmetry.space_group_name_H-M   'P 1'
#
loop_
_entity.id
_entity.type
_entity.pdbx_description
1 polymer ?
#
loop_
_entity_poly.entity_id
_entity_poly.type
_entity_poly.pdbx_seq_one_letter_code
_entity_poly.pdbx_strand_id
1 'polypeptide(L)'
;MKISIRGPIVSSNQHRFYQWYGMEATSPKSVADALAKGNGERAEVEINSGGGEIFAASEIYTALRNYAGGVIVRIVGLAASA
;
A
#
# COMPACT_ATOMS: atom_id res chain seq x y z
N MET A 1 1.44 0.12 -14.30
CA MET A 1 1.20 1.25 -13.41
C MET A 1 2.05 1.10 -12.15
N LYS A 2 2.35 2.19 -11.50
CA LYS A 2 3.17 2.19 -10.29
C LYS A 2 2.36 2.47 -9.05
N ILE A 3 2.61 1.71 -7.98
CA ILE A 3 2.04 1.96 -6.66
C ILE A 3 3.18 2.02 -5.67
N SER A 4 3.21 3.08 -4.86
CA SER A 4 4.23 3.22 -3.82
C SER A 4 3.62 2.98 -2.45
N ILE A 5 4.22 2.05 -1.69
CA ILE A 5 3.86 1.82 -0.29
C ILE A 5 4.95 2.47 0.53
N ARG A 6 4.64 3.62 1.14
CA ARG A 6 5.60 4.47 1.83
C ARG A 6 5.10 4.85 3.21
N GLY A 7 6.04 5.06 4.11
CA GLY A 7 5.73 5.42 5.48
C GLY A 7 5.08 4.28 6.25
N PRO A 8 4.52 4.55 7.43
CA PRO A 8 3.85 3.51 8.19
C PRO A 8 2.58 3.01 7.49
N ILE A 9 2.30 1.73 7.70
CA ILE A 9 1.05 1.12 7.25
C ILE A 9 0.03 1.31 8.36
N VAL A 10 -1.06 1.96 8.04
CA VAL A 10 -2.09 2.36 9.01
C VAL A 10 -3.47 1.96 8.51
N SER A 11 -4.45 1.94 9.42
CA SER A 11 -5.84 1.73 9.01
C SER A 11 -6.32 2.89 8.15
N SER A 12 -7.35 2.64 7.37
CA SER A 12 -7.91 3.70 6.51
C SER A 12 -8.43 4.88 7.31
N ASN A 13 -8.96 4.64 8.52
CA ASN A 13 -9.40 5.72 9.39
C ASN A 13 -8.23 6.57 9.90
N GLN A 14 -7.13 5.93 10.28
CA GLN A 14 -5.95 6.64 10.77
C GLN A 14 -5.22 7.38 9.66
N HIS A 15 -5.30 6.89 8.44
CA HIS A 15 -4.63 7.54 7.30
C HIS A 15 -5.08 8.99 7.14
N ARG A 16 -6.32 9.28 7.44
CA ARG A 16 -6.88 10.62 7.39
C ARG A 16 -6.12 11.60 8.31
N PHE A 17 -5.74 11.15 9.51
CA PHE A 17 -4.96 11.97 10.42
C PHE A 17 -3.56 12.24 9.89
N TYR A 18 -2.93 11.23 9.31
CA TYR A 18 -1.60 11.39 8.70
C TYR A 18 -1.65 12.41 7.56
N GLN A 19 -2.67 12.33 6.72
CA GLN A 19 -2.86 13.30 5.63
C GLN A 19 -3.08 14.71 6.18
N TRP A 20 -3.84 14.83 7.25
CA TRP A 20 -4.08 16.11 7.89
C TRP A 20 -2.79 16.79 8.34
N TYR A 21 -1.85 16.00 8.89
CA TYR A 21 -0.57 16.51 9.35
C TYR A 21 0.51 16.52 8.27
N GLY A 22 0.18 16.16 7.04
CA GLY A 22 1.14 16.13 5.94
C GLY A 22 2.19 15.03 6.06
N MET A 23 1.87 13.96 6.78
CA MET A 23 2.78 12.84 7.00
C MET A 23 2.48 11.70 6.04
N GLU A 24 3.54 11.05 5.54
CA GLU A 24 3.38 9.87 4.69
C GLU A 24 2.80 8.70 5.48
N ALA A 25 1.87 7.98 4.85
CA ALA A 25 1.35 6.71 5.34
C ALA A 25 0.68 5.97 4.18
N THR A 26 0.48 4.69 4.36
CA THR A 26 -0.25 3.86 3.37
C THR A 26 -1.35 3.10 4.10
N SER A 27 -2.52 3.03 3.51
CA SER A 27 -3.66 2.32 4.05
C SER A 27 -4.25 1.37 3.02
N PRO A 28 -5.07 0.39 3.47
CA PRO A 28 -5.74 -0.51 2.53
C PRO A 28 -6.58 0.22 1.49
N LYS A 29 -7.27 1.27 1.90
CA LYS A 29 -8.09 2.06 0.97
C LYS A 29 -7.23 2.76 -0.08
N SER A 30 -6.09 3.33 0.32
CA SER A 30 -5.22 4.02 -0.64
C SER A 30 -4.67 3.05 -1.69
N VAL A 31 -4.34 1.84 -1.29
CA VAL A 31 -3.86 0.81 -2.22
C VAL A 31 -5.00 0.33 -3.13
N ALA A 32 -6.17 0.05 -2.56
CA ALA A 32 -7.31 -0.39 -3.34
C ALA A 32 -7.73 0.66 -4.38
N ASP A 33 -7.74 1.94 -4.00
CA ASP A 33 -8.06 3.02 -4.92
C ASP A 33 -7.04 3.11 -6.05
N ALA A 34 -5.76 2.95 -5.73
CA ALA A 34 -4.70 2.96 -6.74
C ALA A 34 -4.85 1.79 -7.72
N LEU A 35 -5.13 0.59 -7.22
CA LEU A 35 -5.34 -0.57 -8.07
C LEU A 35 -6.56 -0.40 -8.98
N ALA A 36 -7.63 0.19 -8.47
CA ALA A 36 -8.85 0.43 -9.24
C ALA A 36 -8.60 1.35 -10.44
N LYS A 37 -7.66 2.27 -10.31
CA LYS A 37 -7.29 3.18 -11.41
C LYS A 37 -6.46 2.52 -12.49
N GLY A 38 -5.93 1.34 -12.23
CA GLY A 38 -5.04 0.65 -13.16
C GLY A 38 -5.72 -0.03 -14.34
N ASN A 39 -7.02 -0.17 -14.32
CA ASN A 39 -7.80 -0.78 -15.41
C ASN A 39 -7.27 -2.15 -15.86
N GLY A 40 -6.79 -2.95 -14.91
CA GLY A 40 -6.28 -4.28 -15.21
C GLY A 40 -4.83 -4.32 -15.71
N GLU A 41 -4.15 -3.19 -15.78
CA GLU A 41 -2.72 -3.18 -16.11
C GLU A 41 -1.90 -3.76 -14.97
N ARG A 42 -0.75 -4.35 -15.31
CA ARG A 42 0.15 -4.87 -14.30
C ARG A 42 0.60 -3.77 -13.34
N ALA A 43 0.58 -4.06 -12.05
CA ALA A 43 1.01 -3.12 -11.02
C ALA A 43 2.46 -3.39 -10.63
N GLU A 44 3.28 -2.34 -10.66
CA GLU A 44 4.62 -2.36 -10.09
C GLU A 44 4.54 -1.71 -8.72
N VAL A 45 4.76 -2.48 -7.67
CA VAL A 45 4.64 -2.02 -6.29
C VAL A 45 6.02 -1.80 -5.71
N GLU A 46 6.34 -0.57 -5.37
CA GLU A 46 7.58 -0.24 -4.68
C GLU A 46 7.28 -0.11 -3.19
N ILE A 47 8.02 -0.85 -2.37
CA ILE A 47 7.83 -0.83 -0.92
C ILE A 47 9.02 -0.13 -0.27
N ASN A 48 8.72 0.95 0.43
CA ASN A 48 9.68 1.67 1.24
C ASN A 48 9.00 2.00 2.58
N SER A 49 8.86 0.97 3.42
CA SER A 49 8.11 1.05 4.67
C SER A 49 8.73 0.16 5.73
N GLY A 50 8.74 0.63 6.94
CA GLY A 50 9.17 -0.16 8.10
C GLY A 50 8.06 -1.06 8.66
N GLY A 51 6.90 -1.08 8.03
CA GLY A 51 5.77 -1.86 8.49
C GLY A 51 4.73 -1.01 9.20
N GLY A 52 3.94 -1.63 10.05
CA GLY A 52 2.89 -0.93 10.79
C GLY A 52 1.80 -1.85 11.30
N GLU A 53 0.55 -1.45 11.14
CA GLU A 53 -0.59 -2.16 11.68
C GLU A 53 -0.83 -3.46 10.89
N ILE A 54 -0.91 -4.57 11.62
CA ILE A 54 -0.93 -5.93 11.02
C ILE A 54 -2.18 -6.18 10.18
N PHE A 55 -3.34 -5.79 10.67
CA PHE A 55 -4.58 -6.04 9.94
C PHE A 55 -4.63 -5.21 8.65
N ALA A 56 -4.15 -3.97 8.71
CA ALA A 56 -4.05 -3.14 7.51
C ALA A 56 -3.08 -3.73 6.50
N ALA A 57 -1.94 -4.22 6.95
CA ALA A 57 -0.96 -4.88 6.08
C ALA A 57 -1.55 -6.13 5.42
N SER A 58 -2.32 -6.92 6.17
CA SER A 58 -2.98 -8.10 5.65
C SER A 58 -4.01 -7.75 4.57
N GLU A 59 -4.78 -6.68 4.79
CA GLU A 59 -5.73 -6.22 3.78
C GLU A 59 -5.05 -5.75 2.50
N ILE A 60 -3.93 -5.02 2.64
CA ILE A 60 -3.12 -4.58 1.50
C ILE A 60 -2.60 -5.80 0.73
N TYR A 61 -2.05 -6.77 1.44
CA TYR A 61 -1.56 -8.00 0.82
C TYR A 61 -2.66 -8.71 0.03
N THR A 62 -3.84 -8.84 0.62
CA THR A 62 -4.98 -9.49 -0.03
C THR A 62 -5.41 -8.72 -1.29
N ALA A 63 -5.45 -7.40 -1.22
CA ALA A 63 -5.81 -6.58 -2.37
C ALA A 63 -4.80 -6.76 -3.52
N LEU A 64 -3.51 -6.77 -3.20
CA LEU A 64 -2.47 -6.98 -4.21
C LEU A 64 -2.55 -8.37 -4.81
N ARG A 65 -2.75 -9.38 -3.97
CA ARG A 65 -2.83 -10.78 -4.42
C ARG A 65 -4.01 -11.02 -5.35
N ASN A 66 -5.13 -10.36 -5.09
CA ASN A 66 -6.36 -10.55 -5.87
C ASN A 66 -6.45 -9.63 -7.08
N TYR A 67 -5.47 -8.77 -7.29
CA TYR A 67 -5.50 -7.88 -8.43
C TYR A 67 -5.33 -8.65 -9.74
N ALA A 68 -6.29 -8.53 -10.65
CA ALA A 68 -6.33 -9.33 -11.87
C ALA A 68 -5.18 -9.03 -12.84
N GLY A 69 -4.67 -7.81 -12.84
CA GLY A 69 -3.58 -7.42 -13.74
C GLY A 69 -2.21 -7.97 -13.35
N GLY A 70 -2.11 -8.58 -12.17
CA GLY A 70 -0.84 -9.08 -11.67
C GLY A 70 0.01 -7.99 -11.02
N VAL A 71 0.91 -8.40 -10.16
CA VAL A 71 1.73 -7.49 -9.36
C VAL A 71 3.19 -7.92 -9.39
N ILE A 72 4.08 -6.96 -9.59
CA ILE A 72 5.51 -7.11 -9.35
C ILE A 72 5.87 -6.26 -8.15
N VAL A 73 6.50 -6.85 -7.15
CA VAL A 73 6.89 -6.15 -5.93
C VAL A 73 8.39 -5.87 -5.96
N ARG A 74 8.76 -4.63 -5.66
CA ARG A 74 10.14 -4.22 -5.52
C ARG A 74 10.33 -3.54 -4.18
N ILE A 75 11.27 -4.03 -3.39
CA ILE A 75 11.60 -3.45 -2.09
C ILE A 75 12.76 -2.49 -2.30
N VAL A 76 12.51 -1.20 -2.08
CA VAL A 76 13.52 -0.16 -2.26
C VAL A 76 14.01 0.43 -0.95
N GLY A 77 13.37 0.08 0.15
CA GLY A 77 13.78 0.49 1.49
C GLY A 77 13.48 -0.61 2.47
N LEU A 78 13.58 -0.30 3.77
CA LEU A 78 13.33 -1.27 4.82
C LEU A 78 11.85 -1.69 4.80
N ALA A 79 11.59 -2.96 4.57
CA ALA A 79 10.24 -3.53 4.54
C ALA A 79 10.16 -4.68 5.55
N ALA A 80 10.57 -4.41 6.77
CA ALA A 80 10.54 -5.40 7.84
C ALA A 80 9.16 -5.43 8.47
N SER A 81 8.69 -6.55 8.89
CA SER A 81 7.56 -6.76 9.80
C SER A 81 6.16 -6.37 9.30
N ALA A 82 5.96 -6.12 8.05
CA ALA A 82 4.57 -5.88 7.59
C ALA A 82 4.18 -6.63 6.32
#